data_04b12fe52b041f9208b5bc630b7a0d8a
#
_entry.id   04b12fe52b041f9208b5bc630b7a0d8a
#
_cell.length_a   1.000
_cell.length_b   1.000
_cell.length_c   1.000
_cell.angle_alpha   90.00
_cell.angle_beta   90.00
_cell.angle_gamma   90.00
#
_symmetry.space_group_name_H-M   'P 1'
#
loop_
_entity.id
_entity.type
_entity.pdbx_description
1 polymer ?
#
loop_
_entity_poly.entity_id
_entity_poly.type
_entity_poly.pdbx_seq_one_letter_code
_entity_poly.pdbx_strand_id
1 'polypeptide(L)'
;IQPLRLFGREHAVWGTCAGAIFLSKNAGRDQPLLGLMDITIARNAFGRQVDSFEADLPIPALLQVDPVDRPFHAVFIRAPLIETVGKGVEVLSQLEGGQVVAARQGHLLATSFHPELTGDDRFHRYFMELAK
;
A
#
# COMPACT_ATOMS: atom_id res chain seq x y z
N ILE A 1 0.73 18.65 -9.23
CA ILE A 1 1.53 17.70 -8.42
C ILE A 1 2.10 18.36 -7.18
N GLN A 2 2.64 19.56 -7.29
CA GLN A 2 3.23 20.23 -6.15
C GLN A 2 2.25 20.45 -4.98
N PRO A 3 0.99 20.86 -5.20
CA PRO A 3 0.04 20.97 -4.09
C PRO A 3 -0.18 19.64 -3.36
N LEU A 4 -0.26 18.53 -4.08
CA LEU A 4 -0.40 17.19 -3.47
C LEU A 4 0.84 16.80 -2.68
N ARG A 5 2.02 17.13 -3.19
CA ARG A 5 3.27 16.84 -2.50
C ARG A 5 3.37 17.61 -1.18
N LEU A 6 3.01 18.88 -1.20
CA LEU A 6 2.98 19.69 0.02
C LEU A 6 1.96 19.17 1.02
N PHE A 7 0.77 18.80 0.54
CA PHE A 7 -0.27 18.22 1.39
C PHE A 7 0.24 16.95 2.07
N GLY A 8 0.85 16.05 1.30
CA GLY A 8 1.31 14.75 1.82
C GLY A 8 2.46 14.85 2.81
N ARG A 9 3.19 15.96 2.84
CA ARG A 9 4.22 16.17 3.86
C ARG A 9 3.64 16.46 5.23
N GLU A 10 2.42 16.97 5.29
CA GLU A 10 1.80 17.42 6.53
C GLU A 10 0.57 16.62 6.94
N HIS A 11 -0.05 15.89 5.99
CA HIS A 11 -1.31 15.21 6.21
C HIS A 11 -1.22 13.76 5.78
N ALA A 12 -2.13 12.94 6.30
CA ALA A 12 -2.21 11.54 5.94
C ALA A 12 -2.68 11.38 4.49
N VAL A 13 -2.02 10.47 3.77
CA VAL A 13 -2.38 10.11 2.40
C VAL A 13 -2.29 8.61 2.26
N TRP A 14 -3.28 8.03 1.61
CA TRP A 14 -3.32 6.59 1.33
C TRP A 14 -3.39 6.38 -0.18
N GLY A 15 -2.36 5.74 -0.75
CA GLY A 15 -2.34 5.35 -2.15
C GLY A 15 -2.67 3.88 -2.30
N THR A 16 -3.71 3.57 -3.06
CA THR A 16 -4.07 2.19 -3.38
C THR A 16 -3.73 1.91 -4.84
N CYS A 17 -3.12 0.76 -5.11
CA CYS A 17 -2.78 0.33 -6.47
C CYS A 17 -1.97 1.39 -7.22
N ALA A 18 -2.54 2.05 -8.23
CA ALA A 18 -1.88 3.14 -8.96
C ALA A 18 -1.49 4.30 -8.05
N GLY A 19 -2.26 4.53 -6.98
CA GLY A 19 -1.91 5.55 -5.98
C GLY A 19 -0.64 5.22 -5.22
N ALA A 20 -0.37 3.93 -4.97
CA ALA A 20 0.88 3.51 -4.35
C ALA A 20 2.06 3.83 -5.27
N ILE A 21 1.90 3.64 -6.58
CA ILE A 21 2.90 4.02 -7.56
C ILE A 21 3.18 5.52 -7.46
N PHE A 22 2.11 6.32 -7.39
CA PHE A 22 2.23 7.77 -7.35
C PHE A 22 2.97 8.28 -6.10
N LEU A 23 2.78 7.61 -4.96
CA LEU A 23 3.48 7.95 -3.71
C LEU A 23 4.95 7.55 -3.72
N SER A 24 5.34 6.58 -4.55
CA SER A 24 6.69 6.02 -4.55
C SER A 24 7.73 7.03 -5.06
N LYS A 25 8.99 6.73 -4.80
CA LYS A 25 10.11 7.52 -5.32
C LYS A 25 10.60 7.01 -6.67
N ASN A 26 10.28 5.76 -7.03
CA ASN A 26 10.71 5.17 -8.30
C ASN A 26 9.75 4.04 -8.69
N ALA A 27 9.28 4.06 -9.92
CA ALA A 27 8.36 3.06 -10.44
C ALA A 27 8.89 2.37 -11.69
N GLY A 28 10.20 2.48 -11.95
CA GLY A 28 10.84 1.85 -13.11
C GLY A 28 10.50 2.50 -14.43
N ARG A 29 9.79 3.60 -14.43
CA ARG A 29 9.42 4.38 -15.63
C ARG A 29 9.61 5.84 -15.37
N ASP A 30 9.85 6.59 -16.44
CA ASP A 30 9.88 8.05 -16.39
C ASP A 30 8.45 8.57 -16.39
N GLN A 31 7.94 8.87 -15.21
CA GLN A 31 6.60 9.41 -15.01
C GLN A 31 6.57 10.32 -13.79
N PRO A 32 5.61 11.26 -13.72
CA PRO A 32 5.48 12.09 -12.52
C PRO A 32 5.14 11.25 -11.29
N LEU A 33 5.88 11.45 -10.22
CA LEU A 33 5.65 10.81 -8.93
C LEU A 33 5.70 11.87 -7.84
N LEU A 34 5.00 11.63 -6.72
CA LEU A 34 5.09 12.52 -5.57
C LEU A 34 6.40 12.35 -4.82
N GLY A 35 6.95 11.14 -4.80
CA GLY A 35 8.21 10.85 -4.14
C GLY A 35 8.15 11.00 -2.62
N LEU A 36 6.96 10.83 -2.03
CA LEU A 36 6.76 11.03 -0.59
C LEU A 36 7.15 9.82 0.25
N MET A 37 7.02 8.63 -0.30
CA MET A 37 7.37 7.40 0.40
C MET A 37 8.67 6.82 -0.13
N ASP A 38 9.50 6.34 0.78
CA ASP A 38 10.80 5.73 0.46
C ASP A 38 10.60 4.27 0.02
N ILE A 39 9.87 4.10 -1.08
CA ILE A 39 9.58 2.80 -1.66
C ILE A 39 9.83 2.85 -3.17
N THR A 40 10.17 1.71 -3.73
CA THR A 40 10.22 1.53 -5.19
C THR A 40 9.19 0.50 -5.60
N ILE A 41 8.64 0.67 -6.78
CA ILE A 41 7.53 -0.15 -7.27
C ILE A 41 7.99 -0.94 -8.48
N ALA A 42 7.67 -2.24 -8.50
CA ALA A 42 7.84 -3.10 -9.66
C ALA A 42 6.50 -3.32 -10.33
N ARG A 43 6.39 -2.96 -11.60
CA ARG A 43 5.20 -3.21 -12.41
C ARG A 43 5.32 -4.60 -13.02
N ASN A 44 4.19 -5.26 -13.24
CA ASN A 44 4.15 -6.58 -13.88
C ASN A 44 4.91 -7.65 -13.11
N ALA A 45 5.05 -7.48 -11.80
CA ALA A 45 5.82 -8.40 -10.98
C ALA A 45 5.15 -9.77 -10.83
N PHE A 46 3.85 -9.86 -11.12
CA PHE A 46 3.09 -11.12 -11.04
C PHE A 46 3.08 -11.89 -12.36
N GLY A 47 3.73 -11.37 -13.43
CA GLY A 47 3.72 -12.00 -14.74
C GLY A 47 2.53 -11.58 -15.59
N ARG A 48 2.60 -11.94 -16.87
CA ARG A 48 1.60 -11.48 -17.84
C ARG A 48 0.26 -12.21 -17.78
N GLN A 49 0.24 -13.40 -17.19
CA GLN A 49 -0.96 -14.22 -17.16
C GLN A 49 -1.86 -13.94 -15.97
N VAL A 50 -1.40 -13.12 -15.02
CA VAL A 50 -2.16 -12.89 -13.79
C VAL A 50 -2.57 -11.43 -13.74
N ASP A 51 -3.78 -11.14 -14.25
CA ASP A 51 -4.33 -9.79 -14.20
C ASP A 51 -4.97 -9.50 -12.84
N SER A 52 -5.51 -10.50 -12.18
CA SER A 52 -6.13 -10.34 -10.88
C SER A 52 -6.07 -11.63 -10.08
N PHE A 53 -6.05 -11.50 -8.76
CA PHE A 53 -6.13 -12.63 -7.83
C PHE A 53 -6.54 -12.11 -6.46
N GLU A 54 -6.87 -13.03 -5.55
CA GLU A 54 -7.25 -12.72 -4.19
C GLU A 54 -6.38 -13.53 -3.24
N ALA A 55 -6.14 -12.98 -2.06
CA ALA A 55 -5.34 -13.65 -1.03
C ALA A 55 -5.77 -13.19 0.36
N ASP A 56 -5.76 -14.12 1.31
CA ASP A 56 -5.99 -13.79 2.71
C ASP A 56 -4.65 -13.46 3.36
N LEU A 57 -4.52 -12.26 3.90
CA LEU A 57 -3.26 -11.74 4.42
C LEU A 57 -3.32 -11.53 5.92
N PRO A 58 -2.33 -12.03 6.68
CA PRO A 58 -2.18 -11.62 8.06
C PRO A 58 -1.62 -10.20 8.11
N ILE A 59 -2.35 -9.30 8.76
CA ILE A 59 -1.93 -7.90 8.88
C ILE A 59 -2.03 -7.50 10.36
N PRO A 60 -0.96 -7.74 11.13
CA PRO A 60 -0.99 -7.49 12.58
C PRO A 60 -1.34 -6.05 12.95
N ALA A 61 -0.99 -5.08 12.09
CA ALA A 61 -1.29 -3.68 12.37
C ALA A 61 -2.80 -3.41 12.52
N LEU A 62 -3.66 -4.24 11.92
CA LEU A 62 -5.10 -4.06 12.01
C LEU A 62 -5.64 -4.37 13.42
N LEU A 63 -4.85 -5.02 14.27
CA LEU A 63 -5.22 -5.21 15.67
C LEU A 63 -5.36 -3.88 16.43
N GLN A 64 -4.80 -2.81 15.89
CA GLN A 64 -4.95 -1.48 16.49
C GLN A 64 -6.39 -0.96 16.38
N VAL A 65 -7.17 -1.46 15.43
CA VAL A 65 -8.54 -0.98 15.19
C VAL A 65 -9.60 -2.07 15.39
N ASP A 66 -9.18 -3.33 15.49
CA ASP A 66 -10.10 -4.43 15.72
C ASP A 66 -9.35 -5.50 16.54
N PRO A 67 -9.84 -5.86 17.73
CA PRO A 67 -9.14 -6.81 18.60
C PRO A 67 -9.16 -8.25 18.08
N VAL A 68 -10.00 -8.57 17.11
CA VAL A 68 -10.08 -9.91 16.55
C VAL A 68 -8.99 -10.10 15.51
N ASP A 69 -8.08 -11.04 15.76
CA ASP A 69 -7.00 -11.36 14.83
C ASP A 69 -7.53 -12.31 13.76
N ARG A 70 -7.82 -11.74 12.60
CA ARG A 70 -8.30 -12.50 11.45
C ARG A 70 -7.65 -11.97 10.17
N PRO A 71 -7.45 -12.84 9.16
CA PRO A 71 -6.85 -12.41 7.90
C PRO A 71 -7.68 -11.33 7.22
N PHE A 72 -7.01 -10.49 6.45
CA PHE A 72 -7.66 -9.52 5.58
C PHE A 72 -7.74 -10.12 4.18
N HIS A 73 -8.95 -10.19 3.61
CA HIS A 73 -9.14 -10.69 2.26
C HIS A 73 -8.78 -9.59 1.26
N ALA A 74 -7.65 -9.73 0.59
CA ALA A 74 -7.12 -8.72 -0.31
C ALA A 74 -7.41 -9.07 -1.76
N VAL A 75 -7.92 -8.08 -2.51
CA VAL A 75 -8.23 -8.22 -3.94
C VAL A 75 -7.20 -7.43 -4.72
N PHE A 76 -6.49 -8.13 -5.62
CA PHE A 76 -5.44 -7.56 -6.45
C PHE A 76 -5.90 -7.52 -7.91
N ILE A 77 -5.86 -6.35 -8.53
CA ILE A 77 -6.21 -6.17 -9.93
C ILE A 77 -5.05 -5.46 -10.60
N ARG A 78 -4.29 -6.18 -11.44
CA ARG A 78 -3.09 -5.67 -12.12
C ARG A 78 -2.19 -4.91 -11.15
N ALA A 79 -2.02 -5.47 -9.98
CA ALA A 79 -1.42 -4.77 -8.86
C ALA A 79 0.09 -4.62 -9.04
N PRO A 80 0.64 -3.44 -8.72
CA PRO A 80 2.08 -3.28 -8.61
C PRO A 80 2.56 -3.94 -7.32
N LEU A 81 3.84 -4.29 -7.27
CA LEU A 81 4.46 -4.75 -6.04
C LEU A 81 5.41 -3.69 -5.51
N ILE A 82 5.49 -3.58 -4.20
CA ILE A 82 6.51 -2.75 -3.56
C ILE A 82 7.81 -3.55 -3.58
N GLU A 83 8.75 -3.11 -4.40
CA GLU A 83 9.99 -3.85 -4.64
C GLU A 83 11.00 -3.67 -3.51
N THR A 84 11.19 -2.42 -3.08
CA THR A 84 12.09 -2.12 -1.95
C THR A 84 11.46 -1.10 -1.03
N VAL A 85 11.85 -1.15 0.23
CA VAL A 85 11.42 -0.18 1.25
C VAL A 85 12.64 0.34 1.98
N GLY A 86 12.63 1.63 2.31
CA GLY A 86 13.69 2.26 3.08
C GLY A 86 13.53 2.04 4.58
N LYS A 87 14.50 2.56 5.33
CA LYS A 87 14.55 2.35 6.79
C LYS A 87 13.37 2.92 7.56
N GLY A 88 12.78 4.01 7.06
CA GLY A 88 11.65 4.65 7.73
C GLY A 88 10.30 4.04 7.38
N VAL A 89 10.28 2.98 6.59
CA VAL A 89 9.06 2.36 6.09
C VAL A 89 8.79 1.07 6.85
N GLU A 90 7.57 0.96 7.39
CA GLU A 90 7.11 -0.26 8.05
C GLU A 90 6.37 -1.13 7.05
N VAL A 91 6.77 -2.40 6.92
CA VAL A 91 6.08 -3.37 6.09
C VAL A 91 4.89 -3.90 6.88
N LEU A 92 3.68 -3.69 6.35
CA LEU A 92 2.45 -4.12 7.03
C LEU A 92 2.01 -5.51 6.59
N SER A 93 2.28 -5.90 5.35
CA SER A 93 1.90 -7.23 4.86
C SER A 93 2.73 -7.64 3.66
N GLN A 94 2.96 -8.95 3.57
CA GLN A 94 3.68 -9.58 2.46
C GLN A 94 2.89 -10.80 1.98
N LEU A 95 3.06 -11.14 0.69
CA LEU A 95 2.60 -12.41 0.16
C LEU A 95 3.55 -13.53 0.61
N GLU A 96 3.14 -14.79 0.40
CA GLU A 96 3.97 -15.95 0.79
C GLU A 96 5.37 -15.89 0.19
N GLY A 97 5.51 -15.39 -1.03
CA GLY A 97 6.83 -15.24 -1.67
C GLY A 97 7.66 -14.09 -1.15
N GLY A 98 7.19 -13.35 -0.13
CA GLY A 98 7.91 -12.22 0.45
C GLY A 98 7.66 -10.88 -0.24
N GLN A 99 6.82 -10.85 -1.28
CA GLN A 99 6.51 -9.60 -1.96
C GLN A 99 5.71 -8.67 -1.05
N VAL A 100 6.17 -7.44 -0.88
CA VAL A 100 5.51 -6.46 -0.01
C VAL A 100 4.28 -5.90 -0.72
N VAL A 101 3.14 -5.93 -0.06
CA VAL A 101 1.87 -5.47 -0.63
C VAL A 101 1.18 -4.39 0.19
N ALA A 102 1.70 -4.08 1.37
CA ALA A 102 1.23 -2.96 2.18
C ALA A 102 2.38 -2.41 3.00
N ALA A 103 2.50 -1.09 3.04
CA ALA A 103 3.59 -0.41 3.74
C ALA A 103 3.11 0.95 4.27
N ARG A 104 3.76 1.40 5.33
CA ARG A 104 3.45 2.67 5.97
C ARG A 104 4.74 3.43 6.24
N GLN A 105 4.69 4.75 6.04
CA GLN A 105 5.78 5.65 6.42
C GLN A 105 5.15 6.87 7.10
N GLY A 106 5.22 6.92 8.43
CA GLY A 106 4.56 7.97 9.19
C GLY A 106 3.05 7.94 8.97
N HIS A 107 2.49 9.00 8.43
CA HIS A 107 1.06 9.11 8.12
C HIS A 107 0.74 8.76 6.66
N LEU A 108 1.71 8.18 5.95
CA LEU A 108 1.53 7.78 4.55
C LEU A 108 1.33 6.27 4.50
N LEU A 109 0.35 5.82 3.72
CA LEU A 109 -0.01 4.42 3.59
C LEU A 109 -0.06 4.04 2.11
N ALA A 110 0.53 2.90 1.76
CA ALA A 110 0.50 2.36 0.41
C ALA A 110 0.04 0.91 0.45
N THR A 111 -0.94 0.57 -0.38
CA THR A 111 -1.41 -0.80 -0.55
C THR A 111 -1.46 -1.15 -2.02
N SER A 112 -1.03 -2.37 -2.37
CA SER A 112 -1.08 -2.87 -3.75
C SER A 112 -2.46 -3.39 -4.11
N PHE A 113 -3.28 -3.73 -3.14
CA PHE A 113 -4.62 -4.26 -3.34
C PHE A 113 -5.67 -3.17 -3.15
N HIS A 114 -6.93 -3.53 -3.40
CA HIS A 114 -8.06 -2.63 -3.36
C HIS A 114 -8.95 -2.93 -2.14
N PRO A 115 -8.70 -2.32 -0.97
CA PRO A 115 -9.53 -2.56 0.22
C PRO A 115 -10.99 -2.18 0.04
N GLU A 116 -11.27 -1.24 -0.85
CA GLU A 116 -12.62 -0.77 -1.11
C GLU A 116 -13.52 -1.82 -1.79
N LEU A 117 -12.93 -2.88 -2.35
CA LEU A 117 -13.68 -3.93 -3.04
C LEU A 117 -14.21 -5.01 -2.11
N THR A 118 -13.90 -4.92 -0.82
CA THR A 118 -14.42 -5.85 0.19
C THR A 118 -15.26 -5.10 1.19
N GLY A 119 -16.11 -5.82 1.93
CA GLY A 119 -16.89 -5.22 3.00
C GLY A 119 -16.14 -4.99 4.30
N ASP A 120 -14.83 -5.30 4.32
CA ASP A 120 -14.00 -5.18 5.50
C ASP A 120 -13.42 -3.77 5.57
N ASP A 121 -13.80 -2.99 6.56
CA ASP A 121 -13.41 -1.60 6.71
C ASP A 121 -12.19 -1.38 7.61
N ARG A 122 -11.49 -2.46 8.00
CA ARG A 122 -10.38 -2.33 8.94
C ARG A 122 -9.24 -1.45 8.43
N PHE A 123 -8.91 -1.52 7.13
CA PHE A 123 -7.89 -0.64 6.57
C PHE A 123 -8.34 0.82 6.57
N HIS A 124 -9.61 1.06 6.31
CA HIS A 124 -10.14 2.42 6.36
C HIS A 124 -10.07 2.98 7.79
N ARG A 125 -10.41 2.16 8.80
CA ARG A 125 -10.29 2.57 10.20
C ARG A 125 -8.84 2.76 10.60
N TYR A 126 -7.94 1.90 10.11
CA TYR A 126 -6.51 2.03 10.36
C TYR A 126 -5.98 3.35 9.80
N PHE A 127 -6.35 3.68 8.57
CA PHE A 127 -5.95 4.94 7.95
C PHE A 127 -6.47 6.14 8.74
N MET A 128 -7.70 6.08 9.25
CA MET A 128 -8.24 7.16 10.06
C MET A 128 -7.40 7.37 11.33
N GLU A 129 -6.87 6.31 11.92
CA GLU A 129 -5.96 6.43 13.05
C GLU A 129 -4.65 7.11 12.65
N LEU A 130 -4.11 6.82 11.46
CA LEU A 130 -2.91 7.48 10.97
C LEU A 130 -3.13 8.97 10.73
N ALA A 131 -4.35 9.37 10.44
CA ALA A 131 -4.70 10.75 10.12
C ALA A 131 -4.91 11.64 11.35
N LYS A 132 -4.92 11.04 12.54
CA LYS A 132 -5.11 11.80 13.78
C LYS A 132 -3.87 12.58 14.23
#